data_af1a45b686e91d6c2722380caa85326d
#
_entry.id   af1a45b686e91d6c2722380caa85326d
#
_cell.length_a   1.000
_cell.length_b   1.000
_cell.length_c   1.000
_cell.angle_alpha   90.00
_cell.angle_beta   90.00
_cell.angle_gamma   90.00
#
_symmetry.space_group_name_H-M   'P 1'
#
loop_
_entity.id
_entity.type
_entity.pdbx_description
1 polymer ?
#
loop_
_entity_poly.entity_id
_entity_poly.type
_entity_poly.pdbx_seq_one_letter_code
_entity_poly.pdbx_strand_id
1 'polypeptide(L)'
;MLEVERLEVGYGALAALHGVSLTVRPGETVALVGPNGAGKSTLLKAIAGLLAPRAGLVRWEGTPLTGEPAHRIVERGVALVPEGRRLFARMTVRENLELGAFTRRAQAEKEGRLARIYEIFPRLRERDRQLSGSLSGGEQQMLALGRALMGGPRLLLLDEPSLGLAPRVVETIFGILRQLHGEGISLFLVEQNVQAALTLAQRAYLLEGGRVVGEGEGRILLQDEHVRAAYLGPLARRG
;
A
#
# COMPACT_ATOMS: atom_id res chain seq x y z
N MET A 1 -14.72 6.45 0.29
CA MET A 1 -13.80 7.05 1.28
C MET A 1 -13.42 5.99 2.30
N LEU A 2 -12.14 5.88 2.65
CA LEU A 2 -11.68 5.15 3.84
C LEU A 2 -11.73 6.10 5.04
N GLU A 3 -12.27 5.61 6.13
CA GLU A 3 -12.35 6.32 7.41
C GLU A 3 -11.81 5.41 8.51
N VAL A 4 -10.86 5.90 9.27
CA VAL A 4 -10.31 5.27 10.47
C VAL A 4 -10.58 6.19 11.64
N GLU A 5 -11.26 5.71 12.68
CA GLU A 5 -11.68 6.49 13.84
C GLU A 5 -11.15 5.86 15.11
N ARG A 6 -10.28 6.59 15.81
CA ARG A 6 -9.73 6.25 17.14
C ARG A 6 -9.28 4.78 17.24
N LEU A 7 -8.58 4.29 16.21
CA LEU A 7 -8.20 2.90 16.09
C LEU A 7 -7.10 2.53 17.10
N GLU A 8 -7.34 1.52 17.90
CA GLU A 8 -6.38 0.93 18.83
C GLU A 8 -6.08 -0.52 18.42
N VAL A 9 -4.80 -0.83 18.23
CA VAL A 9 -4.35 -2.15 17.77
C VAL A 9 -3.10 -2.56 18.54
N GLY A 10 -2.94 -3.86 18.78
CA GLY A 10 -1.75 -4.37 19.45
C GLY A 10 -1.53 -5.86 19.24
N TYR A 11 -0.37 -6.31 19.66
CA TYR A 11 0.08 -7.70 19.62
C TYR A 11 0.19 -8.24 21.05
N GLY A 12 -0.68 -9.19 21.43
CA GLY A 12 -0.74 -9.65 22.82
C GLY A 12 -0.98 -8.47 23.79
N ALA A 13 -0.14 -8.25 24.77
CA ALA A 13 -0.26 -7.13 25.71
C ALA A 13 0.26 -5.79 25.16
N LEU A 14 1.10 -5.81 24.12
CA LEU A 14 1.73 -4.61 23.55
C LEU A 14 0.75 -3.85 22.64
N ALA A 15 0.46 -2.59 22.98
CA ALA A 15 -0.27 -1.68 22.11
C ALA A 15 0.71 -1.10 21.07
N ALA A 16 0.28 -1.08 19.80
CA ALA A 16 1.06 -0.55 18.67
C ALA A 16 0.41 0.69 18.08
N LEU A 17 -0.91 0.84 18.19
CA LEU A 17 -1.67 2.03 17.77
C LEU A 17 -2.52 2.51 18.93
N HIS A 18 -2.55 3.82 19.13
CA HIS A 18 -3.17 4.49 20.27
C HIS A 18 -4.18 5.56 19.80
N GLY A 19 -5.36 5.12 19.34
CA GLY A 19 -6.43 6.01 18.92
C GLY A 19 -6.17 6.73 17.60
N VAL A 20 -5.60 6.03 16.60
CA VAL A 20 -5.31 6.59 15.28
C VAL A 20 -6.59 6.95 14.55
N SER A 21 -6.67 8.19 14.03
CA SER A 21 -7.75 8.65 13.15
C SER A 21 -7.16 9.23 11.87
N LEU A 22 -7.71 8.82 10.73
CA LEU A 22 -7.34 9.34 9.41
C LEU A 22 -8.41 9.03 8.36
N THR A 23 -8.29 9.65 7.20
CA THR A 23 -9.18 9.42 6.06
C THR A 23 -8.40 9.31 4.75
N VAL A 24 -8.96 8.56 3.78
CA VAL A 24 -8.53 8.58 2.37
C VAL A 24 -9.77 8.80 1.51
N ARG A 25 -9.80 9.90 0.76
CA ARG A 25 -10.92 10.24 -0.13
C ARG A 25 -10.91 9.35 -1.38
N PRO A 26 -12.05 9.20 -2.07
CA PRO A 26 -12.07 8.51 -3.37
C PRO A 26 -11.09 9.16 -4.36
N GLY A 27 -10.28 8.34 -5.02
CA GLY A 27 -9.29 8.80 -5.98
C GLY A 27 -8.12 9.59 -5.36
N GLU A 28 -7.97 9.63 -4.03
CA GLU A 28 -6.88 10.32 -3.36
C GLU A 28 -5.68 9.39 -3.15
N THR A 29 -4.47 9.93 -3.28
CA THR A 29 -3.24 9.31 -2.81
C THR A 29 -2.84 9.94 -1.48
N VAL A 30 -2.83 9.13 -0.42
CA VAL A 30 -2.43 9.52 0.93
C VAL A 30 -1.19 8.74 1.33
N ALA A 31 -0.20 9.42 1.88
CA ALA A 31 0.97 8.79 2.49
C ALA A 31 0.84 8.73 4.01
N LEU A 32 1.36 7.67 4.61
CA LEU A 32 1.62 7.58 6.05
C LEU A 32 3.12 7.42 6.23
N VAL A 33 3.75 8.40 6.83
CA VAL A 33 5.19 8.45 7.07
C VAL A 33 5.49 8.45 8.56
N GLY A 34 6.63 7.93 8.94
CA GLY A 34 7.05 7.84 10.34
C GLY A 34 8.22 6.87 10.51
N PRO A 35 8.90 6.88 11.66
CA PRO A 35 10.03 6.01 11.93
C PRO A 35 9.65 4.52 11.92
N ASN A 36 10.67 3.65 11.87
CA ASN A 36 10.45 2.22 12.01
C ASN A 36 9.87 1.92 13.40
N GLY A 37 8.91 1.00 13.44
CA GLY A 37 8.19 0.69 14.68
C GLY A 37 7.08 1.68 15.06
N ALA A 38 6.82 2.73 14.29
CA ALA A 38 5.74 3.68 14.60
C ALA A 38 4.32 3.11 14.50
N GLY A 39 4.15 1.90 13.93
CA GLY A 39 2.84 1.26 13.78
C GLY A 39 2.26 1.29 12.36
N LYS A 40 3.00 1.77 11.36
CA LYS A 40 2.53 1.93 9.97
C LYS A 40 1.95 0.65 9.37
N SER A 41 2.74 -0.44 9.33
CA SER A 41 2.28 -1.74 8.80
C SER A 41 1.17 -2.35 9.65
N THR A 42 1.15 -2.06 10.98
CA THR A 42 0.07 -2.49 11.88
C THR A 42 -1.26 -1.87 11.47
N LEU A 43 -1.25 -0.59 11.12
CA LEU A 43 -2.44 0.11 10.62
C LEU A 43 -2.96 -0.50 9.33
N LEU A 44 -2.08 -0.74 8.34
CA LEU A 44 -2.48 -1.37 7.07
C LEU A 44 -3.06 -2.78 7.30
N LYS A 45 -2.44 -3.57 8.17
CA LYS A 45 -2.95 -4.91 8.53
C LYS A 45 -4.31 -4.86 9.21
N ALA A 46 -4.55 -3.87 10.07
CA ALA A 46 -5.84 -3.69 10.72
C ALA A 46 -6.93 -3.29 9.70
N ILE A 47 -6.65 -2.36 8.78
CA ILE A 47 -7.55 -1.95 7.70
C ILE A 47 -7.87 -3.15 6.78
N ALA A 48 -6.88 -3.98 6.48
CA ALA A 48 -7.03 -5.16 5.63
C ALA A 48 -7.67 -6.38 6.34
N GLY A 49 -8.07 -6.25 7.62
CA GLY A 49 -8.69 -7.34 8.39
C GLY A 49 -7.74 -8.49 8.75
N LEU A 50 -6.43 -8.25 8.69
CA LEU A 50 -5.40 -9.21 9.09
C LEU A 50 -5.05 -9.12 10.58
N LEU A 51 -5.50 -8.06 11.24
CA LEU A 51 -5.27 -7.81 12.66
C LEU A 51 -6.52 -7.15 13.24
N ALA A 52 -7.10 -7.76 14.25
CA ALA A 52 -8.30 -7.25 14.89
C ALA A 52 -7.99 -6.03 15.77
N PRO A 53 -8.69 -4.91 15.60
CA PRO A 53 -8.58 -3.78 16.51
C PRO A 53 -9.13 -4.11 17.91
N ARG A 54 -8.57 -3.48 18.93
CA ARG A 54 -9.07 -3.52 20.31
C ARG A 54 -10.21 -2.52 20.52
N ALA A 55 -10.10 -1.37 19.85
CA ALA A 55 -11.09 -0.29 19.87
C ALA A 55 -11.01 0.53 18.58
N GLY A 56 -12.03 1.36 18.36
CA GLY A 56 -12.14 2.19 17.18
C GLY A 56 -12.84 1.50 16.03
N LEU A 57 -12.93 2.21 14.90
CA LEU A 57 -13.67 1.78 13.73
C LEU A 57 -12.87 2.01 12.45
N VAL A 58 -13.04 1.11 11.50
CA VAL A 58 -12.61 1.27 10.10
C VAL A 58 -13.85 1.16 9.21
N ARG A 59 -14.06 2.14 8.33
CA ARG A 59 -15.14 2.12 7.33
C ARG A 59 -14.56 2.31 5.94
N TRP A 60 -15.13 1.63 4.98
CA TRP A 60 -14.89 1.83 3.55
C TRP A 60 -16.21 2.11 2.85
N GLU A 61 -16.32 3.30 2.21
CA GLU A 61 -17.55 3.74 1.54
C GLU A 61 -18.78 3.64 2.44
N GLY A 62 -18.65 4.09 3.68
CA GLY A 62 -19.69 4.06 4.69
C GLY A 62 -19.96 2.68 5.32
N THR A 63 -19.38 1.61 4.77
CA THR A 63 -19.56 0.24 5.29
C THR A 63 -18.46 -0.09 6.31
N PRO A 64 -18.82 -0.57 7.52
CA PRO A 64 -17.84 -1.01 8.50
C PRO A 64 -16.99 -2.18 7.98
N LEU A 65 -15.68 -2.08 8.16
CA LEU A 65 -14.72 -3.16 7.89
C LEU A 65 -14.23 -3.81 9.19
N THR A 66 -14.41 -3.15 10.33
CA THR A 66 -13.95 -3.65 11.64
C THR A 66 -14.60 -5.00 11.95
N GLY A 67 -13.77 -6.03 12.17
CA GLY A 67 -14.24 -7.39 12.44
C GLY A 67 -14.57 -8.22 11.19
N GLU A 68 -14.56 -7.63 10.00
CA GLU A 68 -14.73 -8.36 8.74
C GLU A 68 -13.45 -9.17 8.44
N PRO A 69 -13.58 -10.40 7.95
CA PRO A 69 -12.42 -11.20 7.54
C PRO A 69 -11.81 -10.63 6.25
N ALA A 70 -10.49 -10.75 6.09
CA ALA A 70 -9.73 -10.15 5.00
C ALA A 70 -10.29 -10.41 3.59
N HIS A 71 -10.80 -11.64 3.32
CA HIS A 71 -11.37 -11.97 2.03
C HIS A 71 -12.62 -11.15 1.70
N ARG A 72 -13.45 -10.80 2.69
CA ARG A 72 -14.61 -9.91 2.52
C ARG A 72 -14.17 -8.48 2.24
N ILE A 73 -13.11 -8.02 2.89
CA ILE A 73 -12.54 -6.69 2.65
C ILE A 73 -12.03 -6.57 1.21
N VAL A 74 -11.40 -7.63 0.69
CA VAL A 74 -11.00 -7.66 -0.73
C VAL A 74 -12.22 -7.66 -1.67
N GLU A 75 -13.30 -8.40 -1.36
CA GLU A 75 -14.55 -8.35 -2.13
C GLU A 75 -15.14 -6.94 -2.19
N ARG A 76 -14.90 -6.10 -1.15
CA ARG A 76 -15.31 -4.69 -1.12
C ARG A 76 -14.38 -3.77 -1.91
N GLY A 77 -13.34 -4.31 -2.54
CA GLY A 77 -12.41 -3.55 -3.38
C GLY A 77 -11.26 -2.88 -2.62
N VAL A 78 -10.90 -3.38 -1.45
CA VAL A 78 -9.70 -2.95 -0.72
C VAL A 78 -8.65 -4.05 -0.82
N ALA A 79 -7.49 -3.76 -1.42
CA ALA A 79 -6.40 -4.72 -1.56
C ALA A 79 -5.14 -4.23 -0.84
N LEU A 80 -4.38 -5.17 -0.27
CA LEU A 80 -3.10 -4.91 0.39
C LEU A 80 -1.95 -5.52 -0.41
N VAL A 81 -0.95 -4.72 -0.72
CA VAL A 81 0.38 -5.17 -1.11
C VAL A 81 1.27 -5.11 0.12
N PRO A 82 1.53 -6.24 0.78
CA PRO A 82 2.28 -6.26 2.03
C PRO A 82 3.77 -6.11 1.79
N GLU A 83 4.49 -5.67 2.81
CA GLU A 83 5.95 -5.76 2.87
C GLU A 83 6.44 -7.20 2.59
N GLY A 84 7.59 -7.31 1.92
CA GLY A 84 8.19 -8.60 1.60
C GLY A 84 7.47 -9.36 0.48
N ARG A 85 6.59 -8.68 -0.31
CA ARG A 85 5.95 -9.16 -1.56
C ARG A 85 5.02 -10.35 -1.39
N ARG A 86 5.32 -11.28 -0.49
CA ARG A 86 4.52 -12.47 -0.15
C ARG A 86 4.05 -13.26 -1.39
N LEU A 87 4.97 -13.51 -2.31
CA LEU A 87 4.72 -14.33 -3.50
C LEU A 87 4.78 -15.83 -3.18
N PHE A 88 4.09 -16.61 -3.99
CA PHE A 88 4.21 -18.06 -3.98
C PHE A 88 5.38 -18.48 -4.86
N ALA A 89 6.57 -18.58 -4.28
CA ALA A 89 7.85 -18.71 -4.98
C ALA A 89 7.94 -19.91 -5.94
N ARG A 90 7.19 -20.99 -5.65
CA ARG A 90 7.12 -22.21 -6.47
C ARG A 90 6.04 -22.18 -7.55
N MET A 91 5.29 -21.08 -7.65
CA MET A 91 4.29 -20.85 -8.68
C MET A 91 4.88 -19.89 -9.73
N THR A 92 4.41 -20.03 -10.96
CA THR A 92 4.76 -19.14 -12.07
C THR A 92 4.22 -17.72 -11.85
N VAL A 93 4.70 -16.78 -12.67
CA VAL A 93 4.19 -15.41 -12.72
C VAL A 93 2.67 -15.43 -12.95
N ARG A 94 2.21 -16.17 -13.98
CA ARG A 94 0.79 -16.28 -14.32
C ARG A 94 -0.03 -16.82 -13.16
N GLU A 95 0.37 -17.92 -12.57
CA GLU A 95 -0.34 -18.54 -11.45
C GLU A 95 -0.44 -17.58 -10.24
N ASN A 96 0.63 -16.84 -9.92
CA ASN A 96 0.59 -15.81 -8.89
C ASN A 96 -0.42 -14.71 -9.21
N LEU A 97 -0.49 -14.25 -10.47
CA LEU A 97 -1.46 -13.23 -10.90
C LEU A 97 -2.89 -13.78 -10.77
N GLU A 98 -3.15 -14.97 -11.28
CA GLU A 98 -4.48 -15.59 -11.27
C GLU A 98 -5.04 -15.79 -9.85
N LEU A 99 -4.17 -16.05 -8.86
CA LEU A 99 -4.58 -16.10 -7.45
C LEU A 99 -5.18 -14.75 -6.96
N GLY A 100 -4.77 -13.63 -7.54
CA GLY A 100 -5.35 -12.32 -7.20
C GLY A 100 -6.81 -12.17 -7.63
N ALA A 101 -7.25 -12.95 -8.62
CA ALA A 101 -8.62 -12.92 -9.13
C ALA A 101 -9.54 -13.91 -8.41
N PHE A 102 -9.43 -14.09 -7.09
CA PHE A 102 -10.19 -15.13 -6.36
C PHE A 102 -11.67 -14.77 -6.11
N THR A 103 -12.06 -13.50 -6.21
CA THR A 103 -13.46 -13.09 -6.02
C THR A 103 -14.29 -13.45 -7.26
N ARG A 104 -15.61 -13.70 -7.10
CA ARG A 104 -16.49 -14.01 -8.24
C ARG A 104 -16.42 -12.97 -9.35
N ARG A 105 -16.42 -11.69 -9.00
CA ARG A 105 -16.32 -10.60 -9.97
C ARG A 105 -14.97 -10.63 -10.70
N ALA A 106 -13.87 -10.79 -9.97
CA ALA A 106 -12.53 -10.83 -10.57
C ALA A 106 -12.35 -12.06 -11.48
N GLN A 107 -12.93 -13.22 -11.11
CA GLN A 107 -12.92 -14.42 -11.95
C GLN A 107 -13.66 -14.22 -13.28
N ALA A 108 -14.81 -13.54 -13.26
CA ALA A 108 -15.56 -13.25 -14.48
C ALA A 108 -14.80 -12.36 -15.46
N GLU A 109 -13.90 -11.49 -14.95
CA GLU A 109 -13.12 -10.52 -15.73
C GLU A 109 -11.63 -10.94 -15.86
N LYS A 110 -11.28 -12.16 -15.46
CA LYS A 110 -9.87 -12.59 -15.25
C LYS A 110 -8.98 -12.35 -16.46
N GLU A 111 -9.38 -12.77 -17.65
CA GLU A 111 -8.55 -12.64 -18.86
C GLU A 111 -8.35 -11.17 -19.27
N GLY A 112 -9.38 -10.34 -19.17
CA GLY A 112 -9.25 -8.90 -19.44
C GLY A 112 -8.34 -8.20 -18.44
N ARG A 113 -8.43 -8.57 -17.16
CA ARG A 113 -7.55 -8.04 -16.11
C ARG A 113 -6.12 -8.49 -16.30
N LEU A 114 -5.89 -9.75 -16.65
CA LEU A 114 -4.56 -10.28 -16.93
C LEU A 114 -3.92 -9.56 -18.12
N ALA A 115 -4.67 -9.34 -19.20
CA ALA A 115 -4.20 -8.54 -20.34
C ALA A 115 -3.79 -7.12 -19.91
N ARG A 116 -4.61 -6.48 -19.08
CA ARG A 116 -4.31 -5.15 -18.51
C ARG A 116 -3.05 -5.15 -17.64
N ILE A 117 -2.85 -6.18 -16.80
CA ILE A 117 -1.65 -6.32 -15.98
C ILE A 117 -0.39 -6.43 -16.87
N TYR A 118 -0.47 -7.15 -17.98
CA TYR A 118 0.65 -7.28 -18.90
C TYR A 118 0.93 -6.01 -19.72
N GLU A 119 -0.05 -5.14 -19.91
CA GLU A 119 0.17 -3.77 -20.44
C GLU A 119 0.92 -2.89 -19.43
N ILE A 120 0.52 -2.92 -18.15
CA ILE A 120 1.17 -2.15 -17.07
C ILE A 120 2.58 -2.69 -16.79
N PHE A 121 2.74 -4.01 -16.82
CA PHE A 121 3.98 -4.71 -16.50
C PHE A 121 4.44 -5.64 -17.64
N PRO A 122 4.97 -5.13 -18.78
CA PRO A 122 5.34 -5.94 -19.94
C PRO A 122 6.36 -7.04 -19.58
N ARG A 123 7.26 -6.76 -18.61
CA ARG A 123 8.23 -7.75 -18.12
C ARG A 123 7.60 -8.99 -17.50
N LEU A 124 6.43 -8.87 -16.88
CA LEU A 124 5.71 -10.02 -16.35
C LEU A 124 5.15 -10.91 -17.47
N ARG A 125 4.73 -10.31 -18.60
CA ARG A 125 4.29 -11.04 -19.79
C ARG A 125 5.42 -11.86 -20.40
N GLU A 126 6.61 -11.27 -20.54
CA GLU A 126 7.80 -11.93 -21.06
C GLU A 126 8.18 -13.16 -20.21
N ARG A 127 7.85 -13.15 -18.93
CA ARG A 127 8.21 -14.16 -17.93
C ARG A 127 7.03 -14.95 -17.40
N ASP A 128 5.92 -14.96 -18.12
CA ASP A 128 4.62 -15.52 -17.72
C ASP A 128 4.71 -16.91 -17.10
N ARG A 129 5.56 -17.78 -17.69
CA ARG A 129 5.78 -19.18 -17.25
C ARG A 129 6.95 -19.36 -16.29
N GLN A 130 7.68 -18.29 -15.97
CA GLN A 130 8.84 -18.36 -15.07
C GLN A 130 8.38 -18.47 -13.62
N LEU A 131 9.09 -19.26 -12.80
CA LEU A 131 8.82 -19.33 -11.36
C LEU A 131 9.09 -17.99 -10.70
N SER A 132 8.14 -17.52 -9.89
CA SER A 132 8.25 -16.19 -9.27
C SER A 132 9.39 -16.05 -8.29
N GLY A 133 9.86 -17.16 -7.70
CA GLY A 133 11.03 -17.17 -6.83
C GLY A 133 12.34 -16.85 -7.53
N SER A 134 12.42 -17.01 -8.88
CA SER A 134 13.63 -16.74 -9.68
C SER A 134 13.65 -15.33 -10.29
N LEU A 135 12.62 -14.51 -10.05
CA LEU A 135 12.54 -13.13 -10.51
C LEU A 135 13.47 -12.22 -9.70
N SER A 136 13.94 -11.13 -10.32
CA SER A 136 14.60 -10.05 -9.60
C SER A 136 13.67 -9.40 -8.57
N GLY A 137 14.24 -8.74 -7.56
CA GLY A 137 13.43 -8.06 -6.52
C GLY A 137 12.43 -7.06 -7.08
N GLY A 138 12.78 -6.33 -8.15
CA GLY A 138 11.88 -5.41 -8.81
C GLY A 138 10.73 -6.11 -9.54
N GLU A 139 11.03 -7.19 -10.27
CA GLU A 139 10.01 -7.99 -10.96
C GLU A 139 9.05 -8.66 -9.95
N GLN A 140 9.59 -9.13 -8.82
CA GLN A 140 8.76 -9.66 -7.74
C GLN A 140 7.81 -8.59 -7.16
N GLN A 141 8.28 -7.34 -7.04
CA GLN A 141 7.44 -6.24 -6.57
C GLN A 141 6.34 -5.89 -7.59
N MET A 142 6.68 -5.86 -8.89
CA MET A 142 5.71 -5.69 -9.97
C MET A 142 4.67 -6.83 -9.94
N LEU A 143 5.09 -8.07 -9.70
CA LEU A 143 4.19 -9.22 -9.59
C LEU A 143 3.27 -9.11 -8.38
N ALA A 144 3.76 -8.64 -7.22
CA ALA A 144 2.94 -8.43 -6.04
C ALA A 144 1.86 -7.34 -6.27
N LEU A 145 2.24 -6.23 -6.92
CA LEU A 145 1.31 -5.20 -7.38
C LEU A 145 0.29 -5.76 -8.38
N GLY A 146 0.76 -6.45 -9.42
CA GLY A 146 -0.09 -7.07 -10.43
C GLY A 146 -1.11 -8.02 -9.82
N ARG A 147 -0.69 -8.88 -8.88
CA ARG A 147 -1.58 -9.79 -8.16
C ARG A 147 -2.66 -9.04 -7.37
N ALA A 148 -2.33 -7.95 -6.71
CA ALA A 148 -3.33 -7.13 -6.00
C ALA A 148 -4.32 -6.48 -6.98
N LEU A 149 -3.84 -6.00 -8.14
CA LEU A 149 -4.65 -5.36 -9.17
C LEU A 149 -5.59 -6.35 -9.88
N MET A 150 -5.24 -7.65 -9.94
CA MET A 150 -6.13 -8.69 -10.46
C MET A 150 -7.48 -8.74 -9.72
N GLY A 151 -7.51 -8.37 -8.44
CA GLY A 151 -8.74 -8.24 -7.65
C GLY A 151 -9.66 -7.08 -8.08
N GLY A 152 -9.15 -6.13 -8.85
CA GLY A 152 -9.86 -4.90 -9.24
C GLY A 152 -10.12 -3.97 -8.06
N PRO A 153 -9.10 -3.58 -7.32
CA PRO A 153 -9.28 -2.74 -6.14
C PRO A 153 -9.71 -1.32 -6.50
N ARG A 154 -10.47 -0.70 -5.61
CA ARG A 154 -10.75 0.74 -5.60
C ARG A 154 -9.87 1.49 -4.59
N LEU A 155 -9.35 0.76 -3.61
CA LEU A 155 -8.34 1.22 -2.67
C LEU A 155 -7.18 0.23 -2.64
N LEU A 156 -5.98 0.71 -2.88
CA LEU A 156 -4.76 -0.07 -2.79
C LEU A 156 -3.95 0.40 -1.58
N LEU A 157 -3.79 -0.50 -0.62
CA LEU A 157 -2.94 -0.33 0.54
C LEU A 157 -1.53 -0.84 0.20
N LEU A 158 -0.50 -0.03 0.41
CA LEU A 158 0.87 -0.31 -0.02
C LEU A 158 1.81 -0.21 1.18
N ASP A 159 2.41 -1.32 1.57
CA ASP A 159 3.34 -1.41 2.70
C ASP A 159 4.77 -1.46 2.21
N GLU A 160 5.47 -0.33 2.25
CA GLU A 160 6.85 -0.11 1.84
C GLU A 160 7.18 -0.68 0.45
N PRO A 161 6.44 -0.31 -0.62
CA PRO A 161 6.60 -0.89 -1.94
C PRO A 161 7.96 -0.63 -2.59
N SER A 162 8.76 0.31 -2.10
CA SER A 162 10.09 0.64 -2.63
C SER A 162 11.24 -0.03 -1.87
N LEU A 163 10.96 -0.71 -0.74
CA LEU A 163 12.00 -1.23 0.15
C LEU A 163 12.93 -2.25 -0.54
N GLY A 164 14.22 -2.00 -0.45
CA GLY A 164 15.26 -2.89 -1.00
C GLY A 164 15.32 -2.96 -2.53
N LEU A 165 14.76 -1.96 -3.23
CA LEU A 165 14.79 -1.87 -4.68
C LEU A 165 15.85 -0.88 -5.18
N ALA A 166 16.39 -1.15 -6.36
CA ALA A 166 17.30 -0.22 -7.04
C ALA A 166 16.56 1.07 -7.44
N PRO A 167 17.22 2.25 -7.45
CA PRO A 167 16.58 3.53 -7.71
C PRO A 167 15.71 3.59 -8.97
N ARG A 168 16.19 3.02 -10.09
CA ARG A 168 15.42 2.96 -11.34
C ARG A 168 14.12 2.15 -11.21
N VAL A 169 14.14 1.09 -10.40
CA VAL A 169 12.94 0.28 -10.14
C VAL A 169 11.95 1.04 -9.28
N VAL A 170 12.45 1.77 -8.28
CA VAL A 170 11.63 2.67 -7.44
C VAL A 170 10.91 3.70 -8.33
N GLU A 171 11.63 4.38 -9.23
CA GLU A 171 11.03 5.33 -10.18
C GLU A 171 9.92 4.69 -11.04
N THR A 172 10.17 3.46 -11.52
CA THR A 172 9.18 2.70 -12.29
C THR A 172 7.93 2.40 -11.45
N ILE A 173 8.10 1.88 -10.23
CA ILE A 173 6.97 1.58 -9.32
C ILE A 173 6.17 2.85 -9.02
N PHE A 174 6.83 3.96 -8.67
CA PHE A 174 6.14 5.22 -8.40
C PHE A 174 5.48 5.80 -9.67
N GLY A 175 6.06 5.58 -10.86
CA GLY A 175 5.42 5.89 -12.14
C GLY A 175 4.10 5.13 -12.33
N ILE A 176 4.11 3.83 -12.04
CA ILE A 176 2.92 2.98 -12.10
C ILE A 176 1.87 3.43 -11.07
N LEU A 177 2.27 3.75 -9.84
CA LEU A 177 1.34 4.24 -8.82
C LEU A 177 0.66 5.55 -9.26
N ARG A 178 1.40 6.48 -9.92
CA ARG A 178 0.80 7.69 -10.52
C ARG A 178 -0.21 7.36 -11.62
N GLN A 179 0.10 6.38 -12.48
CA GLN A 179 -0.82 5.92 -13.51
C GLN A 179 -2.10 5.36 -12.89
N LEU A 180 -2.00 4.46 -11.91
CA LEU A 180 -3.14 3.87 -11.21
C LEU A 180 -4.01 4.91 -10.51
N HIS A 181 -3.39 5.91 -9.89
CA HIS A 181 -4.10 7.07 -9.34
C HIS A 181 -4.86 7.84 -10.43
N GLY A 182 -4.21 8.08 -11.59
CA GLY A 182 -4.86 8.73 -12.74
C GLY A 182 -6.04 7.94 -13.32
N GLU A 183 -6.09 6.64 -13.09
CA GLU A 183 -7.20 5.74 -13.43
C GLU A 183 -8.31 5.72 -12.34
N GLY A 184 -8.17 6.52 -11.28
CA GLY A 184 -9.17 6.67 -10.20
C GLY A 184 -9.01 5.71 -9.02
N ILE A 185 -7.94 4.93 -8.96
CA ILE A 185 -7.65 4.06 -7.80
C ILE A 185 -7.15 4.94 -6.65
N SER A 186 -7.79 4.81 -5.47
CA SER A 186 -7.29 5.44 -4.25
C SER A 186 -6.05 4.69 -3.76
N LEU A 187 -5.02 5.41 -3.33
CA LEU A 187 -3.79 4.82 -2.82
C LEU A 187 -3.57 5.24 -1.36
N PHE A 188 -3.31 4.27 -0.49
CA PHE A 188 -2.82 4.53 0.86
C PHE A 188 -1.45 3.89 1.02
N LEU A 189 -0.42 4.73 1.02
CA LEU A 189 0.98 4.37 0.91
C LEU A 189 1.70 4.55 2.24
N VAL A 190 2.28 3.47 2.73
CA VAL A 190 3.27 3.51 3.83
C VAL A 190 4.65 3.40 3.21
N GLU A 191 5.54 4.33 3.52
CA GLU A 191 6.89 4.35 2.97
C GLU A 191 7.93 4.84 3.99
N GLN A 192 9.13 4.32 3.85
CA GLN A 192 10.32 4.81 4.53
C GLN A 192 11.00 5.92 3.73
N ASN A 193 10.90 5.86 2.40
CA ASN A 193 11.35 6.93 1.52
C ASN A 193 10.36 8.09 1.55
N VAL A 194 10.48 8.93 2.58
CA VAL A 194 9.57 10.05 2.84
C VAL A 194 9.50 11.02 1.67
N GLN A 195 10.63 11.31 1.02
CA GLN A 195 10.66 12.22 -0.13
C GLN A 195 9.81 11.68 -1.29
N ALA A 196 9.97 10.40 -1.65
CA ALA A 196 9.20 9.78 -2.72
C ALA A 196 7.70 9.71 -2.36
N ALA A 197 7.38 9.34 -1.12
CA ALA A 197 6.01 9.27 -0.62
C ALA A 197 5.30 10.63 -0.66
N LEU A 198 5.92 11.68 -0.10
CA LEU A 198 5.35 13.02 -0.07
C LEU A 198 5.27 13.68 -1.46
N THR A 199 6.15 13.29 -2.39
CA THR A 199 6.08 13.76 -3.79
C THR A 199 4.91 13.15 -4.54
N LEU A 200 4.54 11.90 -4.23
CA LEU A 200 3.42 11.21 -4.85
C LEU A 200 2.08 11.61 -4.23
N ALA A 201 2.05 11.78 -2.90
CA ALA A 201 0.82 11.95 -2.14
C ALA A 201 0.27 13.38 -2.24
N GLN A 202 -1.05 13.51 -2.38
CA GLN A 202 -1.73 14.79 -2.23
C GLN A 202 -1.77 15.23 -0.77
N ARG A 203 -1.92 14.26 0.16
CA ARG A 203 -1.96 14.50 1.60
C ARG A 203 -1.18 13.40 2.32
N ALA A 204 -0.62 13.73 3.47
CA ALA A 204 0.09 12.77 4.28
C ALA A 204 -0.21 12.94 5.77
N TYR A 205 -0.06 11.84 6.49
CA TYR A 205 -0.09 11.77 7.94
C TYR A 205 1.29 11.41 8.48
N LEU A 206 1.65 12.01 9.60
CA LEU A 206 2.87 11.69 10.34
C LEU A 206 2.49 10.79 11.51
N LEU A 207 3.10 9.61 11.60
CA LEU A 207 2.84 8.63 12.65
C LEU A 207 4.08 8.44 13.53
N GLU A 208 3.94 8.67 14.82
CA GLU A 208 5.00 8.44 15.82
C GLU A 208 4.40 7.75 17.05
N GLY A 209 5.11 6.74 17.57
CA GLY A 209 4.67 6.02 18.77
C GLY A 209 3.22 5.55 18.73
N GLY A 210 2.74 5.12 17.55
CA GLY A 210 1.36 4.67 17.35
C GLY A 210 0.30 5.76 17.35
N ARG A 211 0.68 7.04 17.22
CA ARG A 211 -0.23 8.20 17.19
C ARG A 211 -0.01 9.05 15.93
N VAL A 212 -1.06 9.61 15.38
CA VAL A 212 -0.94 10.65 14.36
C VAL A 212 -0.52 11.95 15.07
N VAL A 213 0.65 12.47 14.69
CA VAL A 213 1.24 13.68 15.27
C VAL A 213 1.17 14.86 14.32
N GLY A 214 0.83 14.64 13.04
CA GLY A 214 0.67 15.69 12.04
C GLY A 214 -0.07 15.21 10.81
N GLU A 215 -0.65 16.17 10.09
CA GLU A 215 -1.35 15.98 8.82
C GLU A 215 -1.13 17.23 7.95
N GLY A 216 -0.99 17.04 6.65
CA GLY A 216 -0.89 18.16 5.71
C GLY A 216 -0.79 17.72 4.26
N GLU A 217 -0.78 18.69 3.35
CA GLU A 217 -0.51 18.45 1.94
C GLU A 217 0.93 17.92 1.76
N GLY A 218 1.12 16.89 0.94
CA GLY A 218 2.42 16.25 0.75
C GLY A 218 3.51 17.23 0.33
N ARG A 219 3.20 18.16 -0.58
CA ARG A 219 4.14 19.19 -1.04
C ARG A 219 4.53 20.20 0.06
N ILE A 220 3.59 20.53 0.95
CA ILE A 220 3.84 21.46 2.08
C ILE A 220 4.71 20.75 3.11
N LEU A 221 4.36 19.52 3.49
CA LEU A 221 5.14 18.72 4.43
C LEU A 221 6.57 18.45 3.93
N LEU A 222 6.77 18.32 2.62
CA LEU A 222 8.10 18.15 2.02
C LEU A 222 9.00 19.38 2.22
N GLN A 223 8.41 20.57 2.38
CA GLN A 223 9.11 21.85 2.61
C GLN A 223 9.23 22.22 4.09
N ASP A 224 8.46 21.57 4.95
CA ASP A 224 8.46 21.82 6.39
C ASP A 224 9.80 21.44 7.02
N GLU A 225 10.42 22.38 7.74
CA GLU A 225 11.75 22.20 8.34
C GLU A 225 11.78 21.11 9.40
N HIS A 226 10.71 20.96 10.20
CA HIS A 226 10.61 19.92 11.24
C HIS A 226 10.49 18.53 10.60
N VAL A 227 9.65 18.38 9.56
CA VAL A 227 9.50 17.13 8.81
C VAL A 227 10.83 16.77 8.13
N ARG A 228 11.51 17.75 7.54
CA ARG A 228 12.81 17.54 6.90
C ARG A 228 13.88 17.11 7.91
N ALA A 229 13.97 17.77 9.05
CA ALA A 229 14.94 17.44 10.09
C ALA A 229 14.68 16.05 10.70
N ALA A 230 13.40 15.70 10.93
CA ALA A 230 13.02 14.43 11.57
C ALA A 230 13.10 13.22 10.62
N TYR A 231 12.74 13.40 9.34
CA TYR A 231 12.49 12.26 8.44
C TYR A 231 13.32 12.24 7.15
N LEU A 232 13.91 13.36 6.71
CA LEU A 232 14.69 13.41 5.46
C LEU A 232 16.21 13.38 5.72
N GLY A 233 16.64 13.46 6.98
CA GLY A 233 18.04 13.49 7.36
C GLY A 233 18.71 14.85 7.06
N PRO A 234 19.94 15.09 7.53
CA PRO A 234 20.68 16.30 7.21
C PRO A 234 20.90 16.37 5.71
N LEU A 235 20.38 17.42 5.07
CA LEU A 235 20.72 17.73 3.69
C LEU A 235 22.25 17.78 3.57
N ALA A 236 22.82 16.93 2.73
CA ALA A 236 24.13 17.20 2.22
C ALA A 236 24.08 18.62 1.64
N ARG A 237 24.76 19.55 2.31
CA ARG A 237 24.95 20.92 1.80
C ARG A 237 25.59 20.74 0.42
N ARG A 238 24.80 21.01 -0.63
CA ARG A 238 25.37 21.16 -1.96
C ARG A 238 26.26 22.38 -1.87
N GLY A 239 27.60 22.15 -1.80
CA GLY A 239 28.60 23.16 -2.06
C GLY A 239 28.65 23.45 -3.54
#